data_1eb321ac4d090a8aeabdacbc0e70e03b
#
_entry.id   1eb321ac4d090a8aeabdacbc0e70e03b
#
_cell.length_a   1.000
_cell.length_b   1.000
_cell.length_c   1.000
_cell.angle_alpha   90.00
_cell.angle_beta   90.00
_cell.angle_gamma   90.00
#
_symmetry.space_group_name_H-M   'P 1'
#
loop_
_entity.id
_entity.type
_entity.pdbx_description
1 polymer ?
#
loop_
_entity_poly.entity_id
_entity_poly.type
_entity_poly.pdbx_seq_one_letter_code
_entity_poly.pdbx_strand_id
1 'polypeptide(L)'
;VAESIGLSSLSAPAFYQVIATMSTQKGLTAATRRMARHYAMQALYQWQMAGASLNAIEAEFRVDNDMTNVDVEYFHDILHGVPQHLSELEELFSPFLVERAVNELDPVTEALLRMSAYELKFRIDVPYKVVINEAVSLAKKFGAEDSHKFINGVLDKAAAVVRAVEVKANKSR
;
A
#
# COMPACT_ATOMS: atom_id res chain seq x y z
N VAL A 1 -7.33 21.79 21.11
CA VAL A 1 -7.00 21.26 22.45
C VAL A 1 -7.44 19.81 22.47
N ALA A 2 -6.50 18.89 22.25
CA ALA A 2 -6.77 17.47 22.36
C ALA A 2 -6.78 17.11 23.86
N GLU A 3 -7.95 16.80 24.40
CA GLU A 3 -8.04 16.17 25.71
C GLU A 3 -7.45 14.76 25.60
N SER A 4 -6.28 14.58 26.21
CA SER A 4 -5.73 13.26 26.45
C SER A 4 -6.60 12.59 27.51
N ILE A 5 -7.50 11.70 27.08
CA ILE A 5 -8.21 10.82 28.01
C ILE A 5 -7.16 9.91 28.62
N GLY A 6 -6.86 10.18 29.91
CA GLY A 6 -5.86 9.41 30.65
C GLY A 6 -6.32 7.96 30.84
N LEU A 7 -5.69 7.04 30.12
CA LEU A 7 -5.91 5.59 30.25
C LEU A 7 -5.68 5.05 31.67
N SER A 8 -5.03 5.83 32.50
CA SER A 8 -4.70 5.46 33.91
C SER A 8 -5.88 5.51 34.89
N SER A 9 -7.05 6.05 34.50
CA SER A 9 -8.23 6.18 35.36
C SER A 9 -9.33 5.14 35.12
N LEU A 10 -9.14 4.23 34.18
CA LEU A 10 -10.12 3.20 33.82
C LEU A 10 -10.04 2.01 34.78
N SER A 11 -11.19 1.48 35.18
CA SER A 11 -11.27 0.18 35.86
C SER A 11 -10.76 -0.94 34.97
N ALA A 12 -10.19 -2.01 35.53
CA ALA A 12 -9.64 -3.12 34.76
C ALA A 12 -10.60 -3.67 33.67
N PRO A 13 -11.89 -3.89 33.94
CA PRO A 13 -12.83 -4.34 32.91
C PRO A 13 -12.99 -3.33 31.77
N ALA A 14 -13.07 -2.03 32.06
CA ALA A 14 -13.18 -0.99 31.05
C ALA A 14 -11.91 -0.87 30.22
N PHE A 15 -10.74 -1.02 30.83
CA PHE A 15 -9.46 -1.05 30.13
C PHE A 15 -9.38 -2.21 29.11
N TYR A 16 -9.77 -3.42 29.50
CA TYR A 16 -9.80 -4.58 28.60
C TYR A 16 -10.78 -4.38 27.45
N GLN A 17 -11.94 -3.77 27.69
CA GLN A 17 -12.91 -3.45 26.62
C GLN A 17 -12.34 -2.43 25.62
N VAL A 18 -11.67 -1.39 26.08
CA VAL A 18 -11.02 -0.41 25.21
C VAL A 18 -9.95 -1.06 24.36
N ILE A 19 -9.07 -1.89 24.95
CA ILE A 19 -8.03 -2.61 24.23
C ILE A 19 -8.64 -3.56 23.20
N ALA A 20 -9.68 -4.31 23.55
CA ALA A 20 -10.37 -5.20 22.60
C ALA A 20 -10.99 -4.44 21.43
N THR A 21 -11.65 -3.30 21.70
CA THR A 21 -12.23 -2.44 20.66
C THR A 21 -11.16 -1.86 19.74
N MET A 22 -10.05 -1.36 20.29
CA MET A 22 -8.93 -0.84 19.50
C MET A 22 -8.28 -1.94 18.63
N SER A 23 -8.13 -3.16 19.15
CA SER A 23 -7.59 -4.29 18.43
C SER A 23 -8.50 -4.71 17.26
N THR A 24 -9.81 -4.75 17.48
CA THR A 24 -10.82 -5.05 16.46
C THR A 24 -10.83 -3.97 15.38
N GLN A 25 -10.80 -2.70 15.75
CA GLN A 25 -10.75 -1.57 14.83
C GLN A 25 -9.49 -1.59 13.97
N LYS A 26 -8.33 -1.90 14.56
CA LYS A 26 -7.07 -2.04 13.84
C LYS A 26 -7.12 -3.19 12.82
N GLY A 27 -7.68 -4.33 13.21
CA GLY A 27 -7.87 -5.48 12.31
C GLY A 27 -8.81 -5.16 11.16
N LEU A 28 -9.91 -4.45 11.43
CA LEU A 28 -10.85 -3.99 10.41
C LEU A 28 -10.19 -3.01 9.43
N THR A 29 -9.41 -2.05 9.93
CA THR A 29 -8.66 -1.10 9.10
C THR A 29 -7.65 -1.81 8.20
N ALA A 30 -6.90 -2.79 8.72
CA ALA A 30 -5.97 -3.59 7.92
C ALA A 30 -6.68 -4.38 6.80
N ALA A 31 -7.81 -5.00 7.10
CA ALA A 31 -8.60 -5.76 6.14
C ALA A 31 -9.20 -4.87 5.04
N THR A 32 -9.77 -3.73 5.39
CA THR A 32 -10.37 -2.80 4.42
C THR A 32 -9.32 -2.13 3.53
N ARG A 33 -8.14 -1.83 4.05
CA ARG A 33 -7.00 -1.34 3.26
C ARG A 33 -6.41 -2.40 2.33
N ARG A 34 -6.41 -3.66 2.76
CA ARG A 34 -6.02 -4.77 1.88
C ARG A 34 -6.92 -4.86 0.66
N MET A 35 -8.23 -4.72 0.84
CA MET A 35 -9.18 -4.68 -0.28
C MET A 35 -9.00 -3.43 -1.14
N ALA A 36 -8.71 -2.28 -0.54
CA ALA A 36 -8.40 -1.07 -1.29
C ALA A 36 -7.19 -1.25 -2.21
N ARG A 37 -6.11 -1.88 -1.72
CA ARG A 37 -4.93 -2.20 -2.53
C ARG A 37 -5.24 -3.18 -3.65
N HIS A 38 -6.06 -4.17 -3.38
CA HIS A 38 -6.50 -5.15 -4.37
C HIS A 38 -7.17 -4.48 -5.57
N TYR A 39 -8.08 -3.54 -5.35
CA TYR A 39 -8.73 -2.80 -6.41
C TYR A 39 -7.84 -1.70 -7.01
N ALA A 40 -7.04 -1.03 -6.20
CA ALA A 40 -6.14 0.02 -6.68
C ALA A 40 -5.11 -0.52 -7.67
N MET A 41 -4.55 -1.70 -7.44
CA MET A 41 -3.63 -2.34 -8.37
C MET A 41 -4.31 -2.62 -9.71
N GLN A 42 -5.52 -3.16 -9.71
CA GLN A 42 -6.29 -3.43 -10.92
C GLN A 42 -6.65 -2.15 -11.67
N ALA A 43 -7.04 -1.11 -10.95
CA ALA A 43 -7.37 0.19 -11.52
C ALA A 43 -6.15 0.88 -12.14
N LEU A 44 -5.00 0.82 -11.48
CA LEU A 44 -3.73 1.31 -12.02
C LEU A 44 -3.29 0.51 -13.26
N TYR A 45 -3.46 -0.80 -13.25
CA TYR A 45 -3.23 -1.62 -14.42
C TYR A 45 -4.07 -1.14 -15.61
N GLN A 46 -5.36 -0.93 -15.40
CA GLN A 46 -6.28 -0.43 -16.44
C GLN A 46 -5.86 0.96 -16.94
N TRP A 47 -5.48 1.85 -16.04
CA TRP A 47 -4.96 3.16 -16.40
C TRP A 47 -3.69 3.08 -17.24
N GLN A 48 -2.74 2.22 -16.87
CA GLN A 48 -1.49 2.00 -17.62
C GLN A 48 -1.75 1.47 -19.04
N MET A 49 -2.72 0.59 -19.18
CA MET A 49 -3.01 -0.08 -20.46
C MET A 49 -3.88 0.75 -21.40
N ALA A 50 -4.89 1.45 -20.87
CA ALA A 50 -5.91 2.11 -21.68
C ALA A 50 -5.81 3.64 -21.68
N GLY A 51 -5.10 4.25 -20.73
CA GLY A 51 -5.00 5.70 -20.62
C GLY A 51 -6.33 6.41 -20.33
N ALA A 52 -7.31 5.70 -19.78
CA ALA A 52 -8.61 6.25 -19.45
C ALA A 52 -8.53 7.26 -18.31
N SER A 53 -9.52 8.13 -18.20
CA SER A 53 -9.64 9.09 -17.10
C SER A 53 -9.68 8.38 -15.74
N LEU A 54 -8.90 8.84 -14.78
CA LEU A 54 -8.88 8.28 -13.41
C LEU A 54 -10.26 8.35 -12.75
N ASN A 55 -11.00 9.44 -12.97
CA ASN A 55 -12.36 9.57 -12.44
C ASN A 55 -13.32 8.55 -13.05
N ALA A 56 -13.19 8.25 -14.33
CA ALA A 56 -13.99 7.25 -15.00
C ALA A 56 -13.65 5.84 -14.50
N ILE A 57 -12.37 5.51 -14.35
CA ILE A 57 -11.92 4.24 -13.79
C ILE A 57 -12.44 4.06 -12.36
N GLU A 58 -12.31 5.08 -11.52
CA GLU A 58 -12.79 5.02 -10.13
C GLU A 58 -14.31 4.81 -10.07
N ALA A 59 -15.06 5.54 -10.87
CA ALA A 59 -16.53 5.40 -10.93
C ALA A 59 -16.95 3.99 -11.36
N GLU A 60 -16.27 3.42 -12.36
CA GLU A 60 -16.51 2.05 -12.83
C GLU A 60 -16.24 1.03 -11.72
N PHE A 61 -15.09 1.11 -11.05
CA PHE A 61 -14.76 0.20 -9.95
C PHE A 61 -15.77 0.27 -8.79
N ARG A 62 -16.26 1.47 -8.46
CA ARG A 62 -17.27 1.67 -7.40
C ARG A 62 -18.62 1.09 -7.75
N VAL A 63 -18.98 1.07 -9.04
CA VAL A 63 -20.25 0.51 -9.52
C VAL A 63 -20.17 -1.00 -9.66
N ASP A 64 -19.07 -1.50 -10.22
CA ASP A 64 -18.92 -2.92 -10.58
C ASP A 64 -18.52 -3.81 -9.42
N ASN A 65 -18.06 -3.25 -8.30
CA ASN A 65 -17.60 -3.99 -7.14
C ASN A 65 -18.34 -3.58 -5.86
N ASP A 66 -18.49 -4.54 -4.94
CA ASP A 66 -18.98 -4.24 -3.59
C ASP A 66 -17.89 -3.55 -2.77
N MET A 67 -18.11 -2.27 -2.47
CA MET A 67 -17.18 -1.43 -1.71
C MET A 67 -17.43 -1.43 -0.20
N THR A 68 -18.36 -2.24 0.30
CA THR A 68 -18.73 -2.28 1.73
C THR A 68 -17.54 -2.55 2.65
N ASN A 69 -16.63 -3.45 2.23
CA ASN A 69 -15.44 -3.84 3.00
C ASN A 69 -14.15 -3.24 2.44
N VAL A 70 -14.25 -2.12 1.75
CA VAL A 70 -13.12 -1.43 1.12
C VAL A 70 -12.93 -0.06 1.79
N ASP A 71 -11.70 0.27 2.13
CA ASP A 71 -11.33 1.66 2.46
C ASP A 71 -11.29 2.48 1.18
N VAL A 72 -12.43 3.10 0.86
CA VAL A 72 -12.63 3.84 -0.40
C VAL A 72 -11.73 5.07 -0.48
N GLU A 73 -11.46 5.73 0.64
CA GLU A 73 -10.55 6.88 0.68
C GLU A 73 -9.11 6.45 0.38
N TYR A 74 -8.69 5.30 0.90
CA TYR A 74 -7.37 4.73 0.62
C TYR A 74 -7.23 4.31 -0.85
N PHE A 75 -8.27 3.69 -1.40
CA PHE A 75 -8.35 3.35 -2.83
C PHE A 75 -8.22 4.60 -3.72
N HIS A 76 -8.97 5.64 -3.41
CA HIS A 76 -8.92 6.94 -4.10
C HIS A 76 -7.52 7.56 -4.03
N ASP A 77 -6.94 7.61 -2.85
CA ASP A 77 -5.62 8.20 -2.60
C ASP A 77 -4.52 7.53 -3.43
N ILE A 78 -4.48 6.19 -3.45
CA ILE A 78 -3.51 5.46 -4.26
C ILE A 78 -3.74 5.67 -5.76
N LEU A 79 -4.99 5.51 -6.22
CA LEU A 79 -5.32 5.61 -7.64
C LEU A 79 -4.97 6.96 -8.24
N HIS A 80 -5.24 8.06 -7.53
CA HIS A 80 -4.94 9.41 -8.00
C HIS A 80 -3.51 9.85 -7.64
N GLY A 81 -3.00 9.40 -6.51
CA GLY A 81 -1.66 9.77 -6.03
C GLY A 81 -0.54 9.20 -6.88
N VAL A 82 -0.65 7.97 -7.34
CA VAL A 82 0.39 7.33 -8.17
C VAL A 82 0.61 8.07 -9.49
N PRO A 83 -0.42 8.35 -10.31
CA PRO A 83 -0.21 9.11 -11.55
C PRO A 83 0.31 10.53 -11.31
N GLN A 84 -0.13 11.18 -10.25
CA GLN A 84 0.29 12.54 -9.90
C GLN A 84 1.78 12.63 -9.56
N HIS A 85 2.37 11.58 -8.99
CA HIS A 85 3.76 11.53 -8.53
C HIS A 85 4.63 10.54 -9.30
N LEU A 86 4.24 10.20 -10.53
CA LEU A 86 4.81 9.09 -11.28
C LEU A 86 6.34 9.12 -11.36
N SER A 87 6.93 10.25 -11.78
CA SER A 87 8.37 10.37 -11.96
C SER A 87 9.14 10.15 -10.66
N GLU A 88 8.73 10.78 -9.56
CA GLU A 88 9.41 10.63 -8.28
C GLU A 88 9.24 9.24 -7.66
N LEU A 89 8.13 8.54 -7.95
CA LEU A 89 7.94 7.16 -7.53
C LEU A 89 8.86 6.21 -8.31
N GLU A 90 8.97 6.41 -9.60
CA GLU A 90 9.86 5.61 -10.45
C GLU A 90 11.34 5.83 -10.10
N GLU A 91 11.75 7.05 -9.80
CA GLU A 91 13.10 7.36 -9.30
C GLU A 91 13.43 6.62 -7.99
N LEU A 92 12.43 6.35 -7.16
CA LEU A 92 12.61 5.68 -5.89
C LEU A 92 12.97 4.20 -6.04
N PHE A 93 12.41 3.48 -7.02
CA PHE A 93 12.65 2.06 -7.19
C PHE A 93 13.49 1.68 -8.41
N SER A 94 13.59 2.53 -9.44
CA SER A 94 14.31 2.23 -10.67
C SER A 94 15.79 1.88 -10.48
N PRO A 95 16.53 2.47 -9.52
CA PRO A 95 17.92 2.09 -9.29
C PRO A 95 18.12 0.62 -8.89
N PHE A 96 17.06 -0.04 -8.46
CA PHE A 96 17.10 -1.41 -7.94
C PHE A 96 16.52 -2.44 -8.92
N LEU A 97 16.16 -2.02 -10.14
CA LEU A 97 15.65 -2.88 -11.21
C LEU A 97 16.76 -3.58 -12.00
N VAL A 98 17.61 -4.31 -11.40
CA VAL A 98 18.80 -4.95 -12.00
C VAL A 98 18.66 -5.22 -13.50
N GLU A 99 19.44 -4.49 -14.32
CA GLU A 99 19.51 -4.63 -15.79
C GLU A 99 18.16 -4.45 -16.54
N ARG A 100 17.21 -3.74 -15.92
CA ARG A 100 15.90 -3.45 -16.54
C ARG A 100 15.54 -1.98 -16.37
N ALA A 101 14.89 -1.43 -17.41
CA ALA A 101 14.21 -0.14 -17.31
C ALA A 101 12.75 -0.32 -16.87
N VAL A 102 12.11 0.74 -16.38
CA VAL A 102 10.71 0.69 -15.95
C VAL A 102 9.78 0.22 -17.08
N ASN A 103 10.01 0.68 -18.30
CA ASN A 103 9.23 0.32 -19.48
C ASN A 103 9.41 -1.14 -19.95
N GLU A 104 10.33 -1.87 -19.37
CA GLU A 104 10.55 -3.30 -19.64
C GLU A 104 9.84 -4.21 -18.61
N LEU A 105 9.22 -3.62 -17.60
CA LEU A 105 8.43 -4.35 -16.62
C LEU A 105 7.09 -4.79 -17.22
N ASP A 106 6.61 -5.98 -16.81
CA ASP A 106 5.23 -6.33 -17.08
C ASP A 106 4.27 -5.39 -16.34
N PRO A 107 3.06 -5.16 -16.87
CA PRO A 107 2.15 -4.15 -16.33
C PRO A 107 1.70 -4.39 -14.87
N VAL A 108 1.63 -5.64 -14.41
CA VAL A 108 1.29 -5.96 -13.02
C VAL A 108 2.43 -5.58 -12.09
N THR A 109 3.66 -5.97 -12.42
CA THR A 109 4.86 -5.61 -11.65
C THR A 109 5.03 -4.10 -11.61
N GLU A 110 4.85 -3.41 -12.72
CA GLU A 110 4.90 -1.95 -12.81
C GLU A 110 3.88 -1.29 -11.89
N ALA A 111 2.62 -1.72 -11.92
CA ALA A 111 1.57 -1.21 -11.06
C ALA A 111 1.87 -1.43 -9.57
N LEU A 112 2.35 -2.62 -9.20
CA LEU A 112 2.69 -2.96 -7.82
C LEU A 112 3.88 -2.16 -7.30
N LEU A 113 4.92 -1.96 -8.09
CA LEU A 113 6.08 -1.16 -7.69
C LEU A 113 5.71 0.33 -7.54
N ARG A 114 4.94 0.89 -8.45
CA ARG A 114 4.43 2.27 -8.36
C ARG A 114 3.55 2.47 -7.13
N MET A 115 2.61 1.57 -6.90
CA MET A 115 1.71 1.63 -5.73
C MET A 115 2.49 1.53 -4.42
N SER A 116 3.42 0.59 -4.32
CA SER A 116 4.23 0.38 -3.12
C SER A 116 5.18 1.54 -2.87
N ALA A 117 5.79 2.10 -3.91
CA ALA A 117 6.60 3.31 -3.80
C ALA A 117 5.79 4.49 -3.27
N TYR A 118 4.55 4.64 -3.72
CA TYR A 118 3.63 5.65 -3.19
C TYR A 118 3.37 5.47 -1.70
N GLU A 119 3.03 4.26 -1.27
CA GLU A 119 2.81 3.97 0.15
C GLU A 119 4.07 4.19 0.99
N LEU A 120 5.24 3.75 0.51
CA LEU A 120 6.51 3.98 1.22
C LEU A 120 6.82 5.45 1.41
N LYS A 121 6.55 6.28 0.41
CA LYS A 121 6.89 7.69 0.42
C LYS A 121 5.84 8.58 1.10
N PHE A 122 4.56 8.37 0.82
CA PHE A 122 3.47 9.25 1.21
C PHE A 122 2.58 8.70 2.33
N ARG A 123 2.60 7.40 2.58
CA ARG A 123 1.80 6.76 3.63
C ARG A 123 2.69 6.22 4.74
N ILE A 124 3.35 7.13 5.44
CA ILE A 124 4.26 6.80 6.56
C ILE A 124 3.53 6.19 7.77
N ASP A 125 2.21 6.32 7.84
CA ASP A 125 1.35 5.65 8.81
C ASP A 125 1.32 4.13 8.61
N VAL A 126 1.68 3.64 7.40
CA VAL A 126 1.76 2.22 7.09
C VAL A 126 3.20 1.74 7.29
N PRO A 127 3.46 0.73 8.14
CA PRO A 127 4.79 0.16 8.31
C PRO A 127 5.35 -0.39 6.99
N TYR A 128 6.65 -0.17 6.74
CA TYR A 128 7.27 -0.60 5.47
C TYR A 128 7.13 -2.11 5.23
N LYS A 129 7.19 -2.93 6.28
CA LYS A 129 6.99 -4.38 6.15
C LYS A 129 5.59 -4.75 5.68
N VAL A 130 4.58 -3.99 6.10
CA VAL A 130 3.21 -4.17 5.63
C VAL A 130 3.10 -3.84 4.15
N VAL A 131 3.69 -2.73 3.71
CA VAL A 131 3.72 -2.35 2.29
C VAL A 131 4.32 -3.47 1.44
N ILE A 132 5.48 -3.99 1.83
CA ILE A 132 6.16 -5.05 1.09
C ILE A 132 5.35 -6.35 1.10
N ASN A 133 4.85 -6.77 2.25
CA ASN A 133 4.08 -8.01 2.37
C ASN A 133 2.79 -7.97 1.55
N GLU A 134 2.08 -6.85 1.53
CA GLU A 134 0.87 -6.69 0.72
C GLU A 134 1.19 -6.70 -0.79
N ALA A 135 2.28 -6.06 -1.20
CA ALA A 135 2.74 -6.11 -2.59
C ALA A 135 3.11 -7.54 -3.03
N VAL A 136 3.82 -8.27 -2.19
CA VAL A 136 4.18 -9.68 -2.43
C VAL A 136 2.93 -10.56 -2.54
N SER A 137 1.94 -10.36 -1.67
CA SER A 137 0.67 -11.10 -1.71
C SER A 137 -0.10 -10.85 -3.01
N LEU A 138 -0.15 -9.61 -3.48
CA LEU A 138 -0.78 -9.25 -4.75
C LEU A 138 -0.01 -9.80 -5.95
N ALA A 139 1.32 -9.78 -5.90
CA ALA A 139 2.16 -10.38 -6.95
C ALA A 139 1.94 -11.89 -7.07
N LYS A 140 1.78 -12.60 -5.97
CA LYS A 140 1.43 -14.04 -5.97
C LYS A 140 0.05 -14.32 -6.58
N LYS A 141 -0.88 -13.39 -6.41
CA LYS A 141 -2.25 -13.53 -6.91
C LYS A 141 -2.39 -13.16 -8.38
N PHE A 142 -1.76 -12.08 -8.83
CA PHE A 142 -1.96 -11.47 -10.14
C PHE A 142 -0.73 -11.50 -11.05
N GLY A 143 0.45 -11.63 -10.49
CA GLY A 143 1.71 -11.56 -11.23
C GLY A 143 2.13 -12.88 -11.87
N ALA A 144 3.17 -12.79 -12.71
CA ALA A 144 3.84 -13.94 -13.27
C ALA A 144 4.57 -14.75 -12.17
N GLU A 145 4.93 -15.99 -12.51
CA GLU A 145 5.71 -16.87 -11.62
C GLU A 145 7.00 -16.16 -11.18
N ASP A 146 7.30 -16.24 -9.90
CA ASP A 146 8.47 -15.62 -9.25
C ASP A 146 8.53 -14.08 -9.26
N SER A 147 7.55 -13.37 -9.82
CA SER A 147 7.51 -11.90 -9.78
C SER A 147 7.51 -11.35 -8.35
N HIS A 148 6.91 -12.07 -7.41
CA HIS A 148 6.87 -11.69 -5.99
C HIS A 148 8.26 -11.64 -5.36
N LYS A 149 9.20 -12.49 -5.79
CA LYS A 149 10.60 -12.47 -5.31
C LYS A 149 11.33 -11.24 -5.82
N PHE A 150 11.15 -10.90 -7.09
CA PHE A 150 11.70 -9.69 -7.71
C PHE A 150 11.18 -8.43 -7.01
N ILE A 151 9.86 -8.32 -6.84
CA ILE A 151 9.21 -7.18 -6.17
C ILE A 151 9.71 -7.04 -4.74
N ASN A 152 9.78 -8.14 -3.98
CA ASN A 152 10.31 -8.12 -2.62
C ASN A 152 11.74 -7.57 -2.56
N GLY A 153 12.61 -8.04 -3.43
CA GLY A 153 14.01 -7.59 -3.50
C GLY A 153 14.15 -6.11 -3.83
N VAL A 154 13.38 -5.61 -4.80
CA VAL A 154 13.36 -4.19 -5.18
C VAL A 154 12.84 -3.32 -4.02
N LEU A 155 11.73 -3.70 -3.42
CA LEU A 155 11.10 -2.93 -2.35
C LEU A 155 11.90 -2.93 -1.06
N ASP A 156 12.61 -4.01 -0.71
CA ASP A 156 13.52 -4.04 0.44
C ASP A 156 14.63 -2.99 0.30
N LYS A 157 15.21 -2.86 -0.87
CA LYS A 157 16.25 -1.87 -1.15
C LYS A 157 15.70 -0.45 -1.17
N ALA A 158 14.55 -0.24 -1.81
CA ALA A 158 13.88 1.05 -1.84
C ALA A 158 13.48 1.52 -0.42
N ALA A 159 12.93 0.64 0.40
CA ALA A 159 12.56 0.93 1.79
C ALA A 159 13.79 1.30 2.64
N ALA A 160 14.92 0.65 2.43
CA ALA A 160 16.18 0.96 3.15
C ALA A 160 16.65 2.39 2.89
N VAL A 161 16.26 3.01 1.78
CA VAL A 161 16.55 4.41 1.46
C VAL A 161 15.45 5.34 2.01
N VAL A 162 14.20 5.12 1.62
CA VAL A 162 13.09 6.05 1.92
C VAL A 162 12.58 5.92 3.36
N ARG A 163 12.72 4.77 3.97
CA ARG A 163 12.35 4.46 5.37
C ARG A 163 13.57 4.06 6.21
N ALA A 164 14.71 4.71 5.98
CA ALA A 164 16.00 4.33 6.58
C ALA A 164 15.97 4.20 8.10
N VAL A 165 15.33 5.14 8.79
CA VAL A 165 15.22 5.14 10.27
C VAL A 165 14.39 3.95 10.74
N GLU A 166 13.25 3.71 10.13
CA GLU A 166 12.34 2.60 10.45
C GLU A 166 13.01 1.24 10.21
N VAL A 167 13.69 1.09 9.06
CA VAL A 167 14.40 -0.15 8.70
C VAL A 167 15.53 -0.44 9.69
N LYS A 168 16.31 0.56 10.09
CA LYS A 168 17.36 0.41 11.11
C LYS A 168 16.78 -0.01 12.46
N ALA A 169 15.71 0.62 12.91
CA ALA A 169 15.06 0.29 14.17
C ALA A 169 14.54 -1.15 14.21
N ASN A 170 14.08 -1.68 13.07
CA ASN A 170 13.62 -3.08 12.98
C ASN A 170 14.76 -4.11 12.95
N LYS A 171 15.94 -3.73 12.48
CA LYS A 171 17.13 -4.63 12.47
C LYS A 171 17.83 -4.73 13.84
N SER A 172 17.57 -3.76 14.71
CA SER A 172 18.18 -3.68 16.05
C SER A 172 17.40 -4.45 17.14
N ARG A 173 16.28 -5.05 16.78
CA ARG A 173 15.43 -5.89 17.64
C ARG A 173 15.60 -7.37 17.31
#